data_c1ba0c558f12f55b0aafe57cc6dda21f
#
_entry.id   c1ba0c558f12f55b0aafe57cc6dda21f
#
_cell.length_a   1.000
_cell.length_b   1.000
_cell.length_c   1.000
_cell.angle_alpha   90.00
_cell.angle_beta   90.00
_cell.angle_gamma   90.00
#
_symmetry.space_group_name_H-M   'P 1'
#
loop_
_entity.id
_entity.type
_entity.pdbx_description
1 polymer ?
#
loop_
_entity_poly.entity_id
_entity_poly.type
_entity_poly.pdbx_seq_one_letter_code
_entity_poly.pdbx_strand_id
1 'polypeptide(L)'
;MKKLLIMAFAASAFAACCNNGSAACDARNLDRAKATLDSIYAHYGVAENRLLRENYPFNVDYTASYLASADQARPNPYSYLWPFSGTLSAVNTILEADASYRSVLDGRVLPGLAE
;
A
#
# COMPACT_ATOMS: atom_id res chain seq x y z
N MET A 1 -7.08 -13.13 -47.87
CA MET A 1 -8.24 -12.75 -47.05
C MET A 1 -8.21 -13.34 -45.64
N LYS A 2 -7.73 -14.59 -45.40
CA LYS A 2 -7.69 -15.19 -44.04
C LYS A 2 -6.75 -14.48 -43.03
N LYS A 3 -5.63 -13.87 -43.49
CA LYS A 3 -4.67 -13.17 -42.64
C LYS A 3 -5.17 -11.82 -42.09
N LEU A 4 -6.09 -11.16 -42.81
CA LEU A 4 -6.66 -9.89 -42.40
C LEU A 4 -7.70 -10.06 -41.22
N LEU A 5 -8.39 -11.20 -41.20
CA LEU A 5 -9.39 -11.52 -40.16
C LEU A 5 -8.70 -11.80 -38.81
N ILE A 6 -7.51 -12.40 -38.81
CA ILE A 6 -6.76 -12.69 -37.57
C ILE A 6 -6.22 -11.40 -36.93
N MET A 7 -5.79 -10.44 -37.73
CA MET A 7 -5.32 -9.13 -37.24
C MET A 7 -6.47 -8.31 -36.60
N ALA A 8 -7.68 -8.37 -37.18
CA ALA A 8 -8.84 -7.68 -36.64
C ALA A 8 -9.28 -8.26 -35.29
N PHE A 9 -9.15 -9.57 -35.10
CA PHE A 9 -9.51 -10.23 -33.83
C PHE A 9 -8.50 -9.94 -32.71
N ALA A 10 -7.21 -9.84 -33.04
CA ALA A 10 -6.18 -9.46 -32.07
C ALA A 10 -6.31 -7.99 -31.60
N ALA A 11 -6.67 -7.09 -32.52
CA ALA A 11 -6.89 -5.67 -32.18
C ALA A 11 -8.12 -5.48 -31.28
N SER A 12 -9.18 -6.26 -31.45
CA SER A 12 -10.37 -6.18 -30.59
C SER A 12 -10.13 -6.74 -29.18
N ALA A 13 -9.23 -7.72 -29.01
CA ALA A 13 -8.87 -8.24 -27.70
C ALA A 13 -8.05 -7.22 -26.86
N PHE A 14 -7.18 -6.44 -27.51
CA PHE A 14 -6.46 -5.36 -26.85
C PHE A 14 -7.36 -4.16 -26.46
N ALA A 15 -8.33 -3.82 -27.29
CA ALA A 15 -9.30 -2.77 -26.99
C ALA A 15 -10.21 -3.13 -25.77
N ALA A 16 -10.52 -4.41 -25.60
CA ALA A 16 -11.31 -4.87 -24.46
C ALA A 16 -10.56 -4.76 -23.12
N CYS A 17 -9.22 -4.84 -23.12
CA CYS A 17 -8.43 -4.63 -21.90
C CYS A 17 -8.30 -3.15 -21.51
N CYS A 18 -8.39 -2.23 -22.48
CA CYS A 18 -8.29 -0.78 -22.22
C CYS A 18 -9.64 -0.11 -21.94
N ASN A 19 -10.75 -0.74 -22.31
CA ASN A 19 -12.09 -0.15 -22.14
C ASN A 19 -12.78 -0.51 -20.79
N ASN A 20 -12.12 -1.24 -19.89
CA ASN A 20 -12.64 -1.55 -18.56
C ASN A 20 -12.08 -0.62 -17.46
N GLY A 21 -11.71 0.61 -17.77
CA GLY A 21 -11.70 1.74 -16.85
C GLY A 21 -13.13 2.15 -16.52
N SER A 22 -13.99 1.17 -16.17
CA SER A 22 -15.36 1.44 -15.74
C SER A 22 -15.33 1.78 -14.25
N ALA A 23 -16.26 2.59 -13.79
CA ALA A 23 -16.47 2.91 -12.37
C ALA A 23 -16.44 1.66 -11.46
N ALA A 24 -16.81 0.48 -11.98
CA ALA A 24 -16.74 -0.79 -11.28
C ALA A 24 -15.30 -1.33 -11.10
N CYS A 25 -14.40 -1.00 -12.02
CA CYS A 25 -12.97 -1.35 -11.90
C CYS A 25 -12.29 -0.46 -10.86
N ASP A 26 -12.61 0.84 -10.89
CA ASP A 26 -12.08 1.82 -9.95
C ASP A 26 -12.59 1.54 -8.53
N ALA A 27 -13.86 1.19 -8.35
CA ALA A 27 -14.42 0.79 -7.07
C ALA A 27 -13.70 -0.44 -6.48
N ARG A 28 -13.45 -1.48 -7.29
CA ARG A 28 -12.71 -2.66 -6.84
C ARG A 28 -11.26 -2.36 -6.48
N ASN A 29 -10.61 -1.46 -7.20
CA ASN A 29 -9.24 -1.04 -6.90
C ASN A 29 -9.20 -0.23 -5.60
N LEU A 30 -10.17 0.62 -5.36
CA LEU A 30 -10.32 1.35 -4.11
C LEU A 30 -10.52 0.40 -2.93
N ASP A 31 -11.41 -0.59 -3.05
CA ASP A 31 -11.64 -1.59 -2.00
C ASP A 31 -10.38 -2.41 -1.69
N ARG A 32 -9.61 -2.77 -2.72
CA ARG A 32 -8.33 -3.48 -2.56
C ARG A 32 -7.29 -2.59 -1.88
N ALA A 33 -7.20 -1.32 -2.23
CA ALA A 33 -6.30 -0.36 -1.60
C ALA A 33 -6.62 -0.20 -0.11
N LYS A 34 -7.89 -0.06 0.25
CA LYS A 34 -8.37 -0.01 1.64
C LYS A 34 -8.02 -1.28 2.40
N ALA A 35 -8.37 -2.45 1.85
CA ALA A 35 -8.08 -3.75 2.47
C ALA A 35 -6.58 -3.96 2.68
N THR A 36 -5.74 -3.50 1.76
CA THR A 36 -4.27 -3.56 1.90
C THR A 36 -3.79 -2.67 3.04
N LEU A 37 -4.26 -1.43 3.12
CA LEU A 37 -3.90 -0.50 4.19
C LEU A 37 -4.37 -1.01 5.56
N ASP A 38 -5.59 -1.51 5.66
CA ASP A 38 -6.14 -2.10 6.88
C ASP A 38 -5.31 -3.32 7.32
N SER A 39 -4.89 -4.16 6.37
CA SER A 39 -4.00 -5.30 6.62
C SER A 39 -2.62 -4.86 7.13
N ILE A 40 -2.06 -3.78 6.60
CA ILE A 40 -0.80 -3.21 7.11
C ILE A 40 -0.97 -2.85 8.59
N TYR A 41 -1.99 -2.10 8.93
CA TYR A 41 -2.20 -1.72 10.33
C TYR A 41 -2.57 -2.91 11.24
N ALA A 42 -3.28 -3.92 10.73
CA ALA A 42 -3.61 -5.12 11.49
C ALA A 42 -2.39 -5.98 11.85
N HIS A 43 -1.41 -6.06 10.94
CA HIS A 43 -0.24 -6.91 11.12
C HIS A 43 0.99 -6.19 11.67
N TYR A 44 1.18 -4.94 11.28
CA TYR A 44 2.38 -4.17 11.64
C TYR A 44 2.09 -3.05 12.66
N GLY A 45 0.82 -2.68 12.87
CA GLY A 45 0.46 -1.55 13.73
C GLY A 45 0.82 -1.76 15.19
N VAL A 46 1.35 -0.70 15.82
CA VAL A 46 1.61 -0.62 17.26
C VAL A 46 0.59 0.34 17.87
N ALA A 47 -0.26 -0.18 18.76
CA ALA A 47 -1.39 0.60 19.30
C ALA A 47 -0.94 1.77 20.18
N GLU A 48 0.16 1.59 20.91
CA GLU A 48 0.64 2.51 21.93
C GLU A 48 1.16 3.83 21.34
N ASN A 49 1.89 3.73 20.20
CA ASN A 49 2.55 4.90 19.61
C ASN A 49 2.18 5.15 18.13
N ARG A 50 1.25 4.36 17.59
CA ARG A 50 0.79 4.47 16.18
C ARG A 50 1.86 4.20 15.13
N LEU A 51 3.03 3.73 15.52
CA LEU A 51 4.07 3.31 14.59
C LEU A 51 3.75 1.96 13.95
N LEU A 52 4.51 1.59 12.95
CA LEU A 52 4.48 0.27 12.32
C LEU A 52 5.72 -0.53 12.73
N ARG A 53 5.57 -1.84 12.86
CA ARG A 53 6.69 -2.76 13.03
C ARG A 53 7.50 -2.85 11.75
N GLU A 54 8.80 -3.15 11.87
CA GLU A 54 9.66 -3.34 10.71
C GLU A 54 9.42 -4.69 10.02
N ASN A 55 9.01 -5.71 10.76
CA ASN A 55 8.81 -7.07 10.22
C ASN A 55 7.53 -7.72 10.73
N TYR A 56 7.08 -8.76 10.00
CA TYR A 56 5.95 -9.59 10.39
C TYR A 56 6.23 -11.08 10.04
N PRO A 57 5.96 -12.04 10.95
CA PRO A 57 5.60 -11.81 12.37
C PRO A 57 6.71 -11.07 13.11
N PHE A 58 6.34 -10.28 14.14
CA PHE A 58 7.29 -9.43 14.84
C PHE A 58 8.42 -10.23 15.49
N ASN A 59 9.65 -9.84 15.17
CA ASN A 59 10.87 -10.36 15.77
C ASN A 59 11.74 -9.17 16.21
N VAL A 60 11.98 -9.04 17.51
CA VAL A 60 12.75 -7.94 18.10
C VAL A 60 14.23 -7.97 17.67
N ASP A 61 14.75 -9.14 17.35
CA ASP A 61 16.15 -9.32 16.93
C ASP A 61 16.36 -9.15 15.43
N TYR A 62 15.28 -8.83 14.68
CA TYR A 62 15.38 -8.63 13.24
C TYR A 62 16.28 -7.44 12.91
N THR A 63 17.20 -7.66 11.98
CA THR A 63 18.01 -6.62 11.36
C THR A 63 17.82 -6.61 9.85
N ALA A 64 17.64 -5.43 9.27
CA ALA A 64 17.39 -5.32 7.84
C ALA A 64 18.68 -5.48 7.03
N SER A 65 18.72 -6.51 6.17
CA SER A 65 19.91 -6.86 5.37
C SER A 65 20.30 -5.80 4.32
N TYR A 66 19.41 -4.88 4.01
CA TYR A 66 19.62 -3.81 3.02
C TYR A 66 20.27 -2.55 3.62
N LEU A 67 20.45 -2.49 4.94
CA LEU A 67 21.08 -1.35 5.61
C LEU A 67 22.61 -1.42 5.53
N ALA A 68 23.26 -0.27 5.72
CA ALA A 68 24.71 -0.23 5.93
C ALA A 68 25.11 -1.05 7.17
N SER A 69 26.29 -1.68 7.13
CA SER A 69 26.71 -2.64 8.15
C SER A 69 26.71 -2.10 9.59
N ALA A 70 26.93 -0.79 9.78
CA ALA A 70 26.84 -0.16 11.10
C ALA A 70 25.40 -0.12 11.65
N ASP A 71 24.41 0.03 10.77
CA ASP A 71 23.00 0.07 11.15
C ASP A 71 22.40 -1.33 11.27
N GLN A 72 22.92 -2.32 10.52
CA GLN A 72 22.53 -3.73 10.62
C GLN A 72 22.83 -4.34 12.00
N ALA A 73 23.78 -3.79 12.71
CA ALA A 73 24.15 -4.26 14.05
C ALA A 73 23.11 -3.91 15.13
N ARG A 74 22.16 -3.06 14.83
CA ARG A 74 21.10 -2.66 15.77
C ARG A 74 19.73 -3.13 15.32
N PRO A 75 19.02 -3.95 16.14
CA PRO A 75 17.66 -4.28 15.89
C PRO A 75 16.79 -3.02 15.80
N ASN A 76 15.91 -2.96 14.82
CA ASN A 76 14.93 -1.88 14.69
C ASN A 76 13.52 -2.44 14.86
N PRO A 77 12.85 -2.16 15.97
CA PRO A 77 11.49 -2.67 16.21
C PRO A 77 10.42 -1.96 15.39
N TYR A 78 10.74 -0.80 14.81
CA TYR A 78 9.78 0.02 14.07
C TYR A 78 10.23 0.24 12.63
N SER A 79 9.26 0.43 11.77
CA SER A 79 9.49 0.80 10.37
C SER A 79 10.23 2.14 10.29
N TYR A 80 11.18 2.22 9.37
CA TYR A 80 11.85 3.48 9.07
C TYR A 80 10.88 4.50 8.48
N LEU A 81 11.25 5.77 8.54
CA LEU A 81 10.44 6.88 8.02
C LEU A 81 10.04 6.67 6.55
N TRP A 82 10.94 6.16 5.72
CA TRP A 82 10.67 5.92 4.30
C TRP A 82 9.49 4.94 4.09
N PRO A 83 9.50 3.68 4.59
CA PRO A 83 8.36 2.79 4.46
C PRO A 83 7.10 3.35 5.14
N PHE A 84 7.24 3.99 6.31
CA PHE A 84 6.12 4.58 7.03
C PHE A 84 5.43 5.68 6.21
N SER A 85 6.18 6.51 5.49
CA SER A 85 5.63 7.58 4.64
C SER A 85 4.74 7.04 3.50
N GLY A 86 4.92 5.76 3.13
CA GLY A 86 4.04 5.07 2.20
C GLY A 86 2.59 5.01 2.69
N THR A 87 2.35 4.91 4.00
CA THR A 87 0.98 4.93 4.56
C THR A 87 0.34 6.30 4.42
N LEU A 88 1.10 7.39 4.56
CA LEU A 88 0.61 8.75 4.32
C LEU A 88 0.18 8.93 2.86
N SER A 89 1.02 8.50 1.91
CA SER A 89 0.69 8.56 0.48
C SER A 89 -0.55 7.72 0.15
N ALA A 90 -0.64 6.50 0.70
CA ALA A 90 -1.78 5.61 0.49
C ALA A 90 -3.08 6.22 1.03
N VAL A 91 -3.07 6.76 2.25
CA VAL A 91 -4.26 7.39 2.84
C VAL A 91 -4.68 8.62 2.05
N ASN A 92 -3.75 9.48 1.64
CA ASN A 92 -4.06 10.66 0.84
C ASN A 92 -4.70 10.28 -0.50
N THR A 93 -4.20 9.26 -1.17
CA THR A 93 -4.80 8.77 -2.42
C THR A 93 -6.20 8.19 -2.20
N ILE A 94 -6.42 7.44 -1.12
CA ILE A 94 -7.75 6.91 -0.79
C ILE A 94 -8.72 8.04 -0.46
N LEU A 95 -8.27 9.09 0.23
CA LEU A 95 -9.09 10.25 0.60
C LEU A 95 -9.67 11.01 -0.59
N GLU A 96 -9.00 10.99 -1.75
CA GLU A 96 -9.53 11.58 -2.99
C GLU A 96 -10.84 10.91 -3.44
N ALA A 97 -11.02 9.63 -3.10
CA ALA A 97 -12.19 8.84 -3.49
C ALA A 97 -13.12 8.53 -2.30
N ASP A 98 -12.64 8.55 -1.06
CA ASP A 98 -13.40 8.21 0.15
C ASP A 98 -12.98 9.06 1.34
N ALA A 99 -13.76 10.10 1.62
CA ALA A 99 -13.52 11.03 2.72
C ALA A 99 -13.57 10.38 4.13
N SER A 100 -14.17 9.18 4.27
CA SER A 100 -14.22 8.48 5.56
C SER A 100 -12.83 8.10 6.10
N TYR A 101 -11.83 7.97 5.19
CA TYR A 101 -10.44 7.69 5.53
C TYR A 101 -9.72 8.85 6.22
N ARG A 102 -10.36 10.01 6.35
CA ARG A 102 -9.86 11.11 7.19
C ARG A 102 -9.59 10.65 8.63
N SER A 103 -10.41 9.77 9.16
CA SER A 103 -10.22 9.20 10.49
C SER A 103 -8.94 8.36 10.61
N VAL A 104 -8.52 7.69 9.54
CA VAL A 104 -7.26 6.94 9.49
C VAL A 104 -6.06 7.88 9.46
N LEU A 105 -6.14 8.95 8.65
CA LEU A 105 -5.10 9.97 8.61
C LEU A 105 -4.88 10.60 9.99
N ASP A 106 -5.95 11.12 10.59
CA ASP A 106 -5.87 11.89 11.85
C ASP A 106 -5.63 11.00 13.07
N GLY A 107 -6.13 9.77 13.07
CA GLY A 107 -6.04 8.86 14.21
C GLY A 107 -4.85 7.90 14.22
N ARG A 108 -4.21 7.70 13.08
CA ARG A 108 -3.10 6.73 12.93
C ARG A 108 -1.87 7.33 12.30
N VAL A 109 -1.99 7.91 11.09
CA VAL A 109 -0.82 8.31 10.30
C VAL A 109 -0.15 9.55 10.89
N LEU A 110 -0.91 10.62 11.10
CA LEU A 110 -0.33 11.86 11.63
C LEU A 110 0.23 11.70 13.05
N PRO A 111 -0.45 11.01 14.00
CA PRO A 111 0.16 10.73 15.29
C PRO A 111 1.43 9.91 15.19
N GLY A 112 1.48 8.88 14.34
CA GLY A 112 2.68 8.07 14.15
C GLY A 112 3.86 8.84 13.51
N LEU A 113 3.59 9.89 12.73
CA LEU A 113 4.63 10.78 12.19
C LEU A 113 5.18 11.76 13.25
N ALA A 114 4.46 11.97 14.34
CA ALA A 114 4.85 12.90 15.41
C ALA A 114 5.71 12.23 16.51
N GLU A 115 5.82 10.88 16.49
CA GLU A 115 6.66 10.10 17.40
C GLU A 115 8.13 10.10 16.98
#